data_43aa646135eff70bce3488a465161a65
#
_entry.id   43aa646135eff70bce3488a465161a65
#
_cell.length_a   1.000
_cell.length_b   1.000
_cell.length_c   1.000
_cell.angle_alpha   90.00
_cell.angle_beta   90.00
_cell.angle_gamma   90.00
#
_symmetry.space_group_name_H-M   'P 1'
#
loop_
_entity.id
_entity.type
_entity.pdbx_description
1 polymer ?
#
loop_
_entity_poly.entity_id
_entity_poly.type
_entity_poly.pdbx_seq_one_letter_code
_entity_poly.pdbx_strand_id
1 'polypeptide(L)'
;MTTTPIEAFHLYDTTLRDGSQQEGLTLSVTDKLAVARHLDDLGVTYIEGGWPGAVPRDTEFFARAATELELSTARLAAFGATRKAGVDVTEDQQVRALVDSGAPTITLVAKSDLRDRKSVV
;
A
#
# COMPACT_ATOMS: atom_id res chain seq x y z
N MET A 1 8.42 -12.92 32.54
CA MET A 1 9.04 -11.96 31.69
C MET A 1 8.04 -11.49 30.66
N THR A 2 8.15 -10.31 30.26
CA THR A 2 7.18 -9.73 29.38
C THR A 2 7.74 -9.52 27.97
N THR A 3 6.92 -9.74 26.97
CA THR A 3 7.26 -9.55 25.58
C THR A 3 6.50 -8.39 24.96
N THR A 4 5.71 -7.70 25.76
CA THR A 4 4.82 -6.66 25.30
C THR A 4 5.50 -5.58 24.45
N PRO A 5 6.67 -5.04 24.82
CA PRO A 5 7.31 -4.01 24.01
C PRO A 5 7.63 -4.47 22.59
N ILE A 6 7.99 -5.74 22.41
CA ILE A 6 8.29 -6.26 21.07
C ILE A 6 7.02 -6.40 20.26
N GLU A 7 5.94 -6.85 20.88
CA GLU A 7 4.67 -7.04 20.18
C GLU A 7 4.06 -5.72 19.73
N ALA A 8 4.39 -4.62 20.44
CA ALA A 8 3.88 -3.31 20.08
C ALA A 8 4.69 -2.64 18.97
N PHE A 9 5.77 -3.26 18.50
CA PHE A 9 6.66 -2.67 17.51
C PHE A 9 6.41 -3.30 16.15
N HIS A 10 6.13 -2.45 15.16
CA HIS A 10 5.87 -2.89 13.80
C HIS A 10 6.75 -2.13 12.83
N LEU A 11 7.26 -2.85 11.82
CA LEU A 11 8.00 -2.24 10.72
C LEU A 11 7.06 -2.10 9.53
N TYR A 12 6.97 -0.90 9.01
CA TYR A 12 6.14 -0.57 7.85
C TYR A 12 7.05 -0.13 6.71
N ASP A 13 7.13 -0.94 5.67
CA ASP A 13 8.05 -0.70 4.55
C ASP A 13 7.31 -0.09 3.35
N THR A 14 7.90 0.94 2.76
CA THR A 14 7.30 1.64 1.62
C THR A 14 8.13 1.50 0.34
N THR A 15 9.03 0.54 0.28
CA THR A 15 9.89 0.34 -0.89
C THR A 15 9.08 0.17 -2.18
N LEU A 16 8.02 -0.62 -2.13
CA LEU A 16 7.24 -0.95 -3.33
C LEU A 16 6.30 0.16 -3.77
N ARG A 17 6.00 1.12 -2.91
CA ARG A 17 5.18 2.27 -3.29
C ARG A 17 6.04 3.52 -3.44
N ASP A 18 6.56 4.06 -2.36
CA ASP A 18 7.34 5.29 -2.37
C ASP A 18 8.71 5.06 -2.99
N GLY A 19 9.39 4.01 -2.59
CA GLY A 19 10.71 3.69 -3.11
C GLY A 19 10.71 3.41 -4.60
N SER A 20 9.64 2.86 -5.13
CA SER A 20 9.54 2.54 -6.56
C SER A 20 9.28 3.77 -7.43
N GLN A 21 9.02 4.92 -6.83
CA GLN A 21 8.78 6.17 -7.55
C GLN A 21 10.05 6.95 -7.82
N GLN A 22 11.19 6.44 -7.41
CA GLN A 22 12.45 7.11 -7.66
C GLN A 22 12.76 7.16 -9.14
N GLU A 23 13.37 8.29 -9.54
CA GLU A 23 13.77 8.49 -10.92
C GLU A 23 14.78 7.42 -11.34
N GLY A 24 14.58 6.87 -12.53
CA GLY A 24 15.47 5.85 -13.06
C GLY A 24 15.20 4.44 -12.56
N LEU A 25 14.27 4.29 -11.61
CA LEU A 25 13.92 2.97 -11.08
C LEU A 25 12.59 2.51 -11.67
N THR A 26 12.60 1.37 -12.33
CA THR A 26 11.37 0.77 -12.86
C THR A 26 11.28 -0.68 -12.40
N LEU A 27 10.27 -0.98 -11.59
CA LEU A 27 10.00 -2.33 -11.13
C LEU A 27 8.83 -2.90 -11.89
N SER A 28 8.99 -4.08 -12.46
CA SER A 28 7.86 -4.82 -13.03
C SER A 28 7.01 -5.39 -11.89
N VAL A 29 5.82 -5.87 -12.24
CA VAL A 29 4.97 -6.55 -11.25
C VAL A 29 5.68 -7.78 -10.70
N THR A 30 6.37 -8.54 -11.56
CA THR A 30 7.14 -9.69 -11.13
C THR A 30 8.25 -9.30 -10.15
N ASP A 31 8.94 -8.18 -10.42
CA ASP A 31 9.97 -7.68 -9.51
C ASP A 31 9.36 -7.31 -8.16
N LYS A 32 8.20 -6.66 -8.17
CA LYS A 32 7.55 -6.27 -6.94
C LYS A 32 7.15 -7.49 -6.10
N LEU A 33 6.67 -8.54 -6.75
CA LEU A 33 6.35 -9.78 -6.04
C LEU A 33 7.59 -10.38 -5.39
N ALA A 34 8.72 -10.39 -6.10
CA ALA A 34 9.97 -10.92 -5.56
C ALA A 34 10.47 -10.08 -4.38
N VAL A 35 10.42 -8.76 -4.49
CA VAL A 35 10.82 -7.87 -3.40
C VAL A 35 9.94 -8.09 -2.17
N ALA A 36 8.63 -8.25 -2.38
CA ALA A 36 7.71 -8.51 -1.28
C ALA A 36 8.10 -9.78 -0.52
N ARG A 37 8.49 -10.83 -1.22
CA ARG A 37 8.93 -12.07 -0.56
C ARG A 37 10.19 -11.85 0.27
N HIS A 38 11.13 -11.08 -0.24
CA HIS A 38 12.36 -10.77 0.50
C HIS A 38 12.06 -9.93 1.74
N LEU A 39 11.16 -8.97 1.64
CA LEU A 39 10.77 -8.15 2.80
C LEU A 39 10.09 -9.01 3.87
N ASP A 40 9.27 -9.95 3.45
CA ASP A 40 8.63 -10.89 4.37
C ASP A 40 9.68 -11.74 5.09
N ASP A 41 10.68 -12.23 4.36
CA ASP A 41 11.76 -13.02 4.94
C ASP A 41 12.60 -12.21 5.94
N LEU A 42 12.69 -10.90 5.73
CA LEU A 42 13.41 -10.02 6.65
C LEU A 42 12.62 -9.73 7.94
N GLY A 43 11.35 -10.10 8.00
CA GLY A 43 10.55 -9.88 9.19
C GLY A 43 9.78 -8.58 9.21
N VAL A 44 9.65 -7.90 8.08
CA VAL A 44 8.83 -6.69 7.98
C VAL A 44 7.37 -7.03 8.28
N THR A 45 6.70 -6.18 9.05
CA THR A 45 5.32 -6.43 9.47
C THR A 45 4.32 -6.03 8.38
N TYR A 46 4.52 -4.86 7.78
CA TYR A 46 3.64 -4.35 6.73
C TYR A 46 4.45 -3.96 5.52
N ILE A 47 3.97 -4.35 4.34
CA ILE A 47 4.57 -3.99 3.06
C ILE A 47 3.56 -3.15 2.30
N GLU A 48 3.87 -1.86 2.11
CA GLU A 48 3.02 -0.98 1.31
C GLU A 48 3.27 -1.28 -0.16
N GLY A 49 2.34 -2.01 -0.75
CA GLY A 49 2.54 -2.60 -2.08
C GLY A 49 2.36 -1.66 -3.24
N GLY A 50 1.62 -0.57 -3.03
CA GLY A 50 1.37 0.36 -4.10
C GLY A 50 0.06 1.12 -3.91
N TRP A 51 -0.30 1.87 -4.95
CA TRP A 51 -1.50 2.70 -4.97
C TRP A 51 -2.44 2.17 -6.07
N PRO A 52 -3.29 1.20 -5.74
CA PRO A 52 -4.22 0.65 -6.74
C PRO A 52 -5.23 1.72 -7.18
N GLY A 53 -5.56 1.71 -8.46
CA GLY A 53 -6.47 2.69 -9.04
C GLY A 53 -5.77 3.94 -9.52
N ALA A 54 -4.65 4.34 -8.93
CA ALA A 54 -3.87 5.48 -9.38
C ALA A 54 -2.74 5.06 -10.31
N VAL A 55 -2.13 3.91 -10.04
CA VAL A 55 -1.03 3.37 -10.82
C VAL A 55 -1.45 2.01 -11.37
N PRO A 56 -1.58 1.87 -12.70
CA PRO A 56 -2.05 0.59 -13.29
C PRO A 56 -1.19 -0.61 -12.89
N ARG A 57 0.13 -0.43 -12.81
CA ARG A 57 1.03 -1.49 -12.40
C ARG A 57 0.73 -1.96 -10.98
N ASP A 58 0.38 -1.04 -10.11
CA ASP A 58 0.07 -1.39 -8.72
C ASP A 58 -1.25 -2.14 -8.62
N THR A 59 -2.24 -1.76 -9.44
CA THR A 59 -3.49 -2.50 -9.51
C THR A 59 -3.22 -3.95 -9.92
N GLU A 60 -2.37 -4.15 -10.92
CA GLU A 60 -1.99 -5.48 -11.37
C GLU A 60 -1.22 -6.23 -10.28
N PHE A 61 -0.33 -5.54 -9.57
CA PHE A 61 0.43 -6.15 -8.49
C PHE A 61 -0.51 -6.78 -7.44
N PHE A 62 -1.50 -6.03 -6.98
CA PHE A 62 -2.43 -6.56 -5.99
C PHE A 62 -3.26 -7.72 -6.53
N ALA A 63 -3.67 -7.66 -7.79
CA ALA A 63 -4.42 -8.75 -8.41
C ALA A 63 -3.59 -10.02 -8.46
N ARG A 64 -2.33 -9.93 -8.86
CA ARG A 64 -1.44 -11.08 -8.91
C ARG A 64 -1.03 -11.56 -7.53
N ALA A 65 -0.84 -10.64 -6.60
CA ALA A 65 -0.46 -11.02 -5.24
C ALA A 65 -1.51 -11.90 -4.57
N ALA A 66 -2.78 -11.68 -4.89
CA ALA A 66 -3.87 -12.46 -4.29
C ALA A 66 -3.74 -13.96 -4.55
N THR A 67 -3.13 -14.35 -5.68
CA THR A 67 -2.98 -15.76 -6.05
C THR A 67 -1.54 -16.24 -6.07
N GLU A 68 -0.56 -15.35 -6.20
CA GLU A 68 0.83 -15.73 -6.38
C GLU A 68 1.71 -15.47 -5.17
N LEU A 69 1.26 -14.64 -4.23
CA LEU A 69 2.10 -14.21 -3.11
C LEU A 69 1.59 -14.80 -1.81
N GLU A 70 2.45 -15.58 -1.16
CA GLU A 70 2.20 -16.09 0.18
C GLU A 70 3.21 -15.44 1.11
N LEU A 71 2.72 -14.74 2.12
CA LEU A 71 3.54 -14.08 3.11
C LEU A 71 3.36 -14.75 4.47
N SER A 72 4.47 -15.01 5.15
CA SER A 72 4.45 -15.67 6.45
C SER A 72 4.31 -14.68 7.60
N THR A 73 5.00 -13.56 7.52
CA THR A 73 5.08 -12.56 8.59
C THR A 73 4.39 -11.27 8.19
N ALA A 74 4.64 -10.80 6.97
CA ALA A 74 4.19 -9.49 6.53
C ALA A 74 2.74 -9.52 6.04
N ARG A 75 2.11 -8.34 6.08
CA ARG A 75 0.80 -8.11 5.49
C ARG A 75 0.94 -7.01 4.45
N LEU A 76 0.29 -7.19 3.32
CA LEU A 76 0.26 -6.15 2.29
C LEU A 76 -0.66 -5.02 2.73
N ALA A 77 -0.24 -3.80 2.46
CA ALA A 77 -1.04 -2.61 2.65
C ALA A 77 -1.21 -1.91 1.31
N ALA A 78 -2.42 -1.48 1.02
CA ALA A 78 -2.71 -0.66 -0.15
C ALA A 78 -2.78 0.80 0.29
N PHE A 79 -2.09 1.66 -0.46
CA PHE A 79 -2.02 3.09 -0.17
C PHE A 79 -3.03 3.84 -1.01
N GLY A 80 -3.65 4.84 -0.44
CA GLY A 80 -4.55 5.70 -1.19
C GLY A 80 -4.89 6.97 -0.43
N ALA A 81 -5.61 7.86 -1.11
CA ALA A 81 -6.12 9.09 -0.53
C ALA A 81 -7.52 8.86 0.01
N THR A 82 -7.94 9.75 0.91
CA THR A 82 -9.33 9.79 1.34
C THR A 82 -10.23 10.17 0.16
N ARG A 83 -11.53 9.97 0.30
CA ARG A 83 -12.46 10.29 -0.79
C ARG A 83 -12.32 11.71 -1.26
N LYS A 84 -12.65 11.93 -2.53
CA LYS A 84 -12.66 13.29 -3.10
C LYS A 84 -13.78 14.10 -2.50
N ALA A 85 -13.53 15.41 -2.36
CA ALA A 85 -14.55 16.34 -1.89
C ALA A 85 -15.77 16.31 -2.80
N GLY A 86 -16.96 16.26 -2.20
CA GLY A 86 -18.21 16.26 -2.95
C GLY A 86 -18.61 14.94 -3.57
N VAL A 87 -17.79 13.90 -3.43
CA VAL A 87 -18.08 12.59 -3.96
C VAL A 87 -18.44 11.64 -2.82
N ASP A 88 -19.53 10.91 -2.98
CA ASP A 88 -19.91 9.89 -2.00
C ASP A 88 -18.84 8.81 -1.98
N VAL A 89 -18.50 8.33 -0.78
CA VAL A 89 -17.45 7.34 -0.62
C VAL A 89 -17.72 6.07 -1.41
N THR A 90 -18.98 5.69 -1.57
CA THR A 90 -19.36 4.50 -2.33
C THR A 90 -19.19 4.67 -3.83
N GLU A 91 -19.08 5.90 -4.30
CA GLU A 91 -18.91 6.21 -5.72
C GLU A 91 -17.50 6.66 -6.07
N ASP A 92 -16.64 6.83 -5.08
CA ASP A 92 -15.25 7.23 -5.32
C ASP A 92 -14.47 6.04 -5.88
N GLN A 93 -14.00 6.19 -7.11
CA GLN A 93 -13.33 5.10 -7.81
C GLN A 93 -12.00 4.70 -7.17
N GLN A 94 -11.29 5.65 -6.58
CA GLN A 94 -10.03 5.33 -5.93
C GLN A 94 -10.24 4.61 -4.61
N VAL A 95 -11.26 5.01 -3.86
CA VAL A 95 -11.63 4.28 -2.63
C VAL A 95 -12.08 2.87 -3.01
N ARG A 96 -12.85 2.75 -4.08
CA ARG A 96 -13.29 1.44 -4.55
C ARG A 96 -12.10 0.56 -4.93
N ALA A 97 -11.11 1.13 -5.60
CA ALA A 97 -9.92 0.39 -5.98
C ALA A 97 -9.14 -0.12 -4.76
N LEU A 98 -9.12 0.65 -3.68
CA LEU A 98 -8.49 0.20 -2.44
C LEU A 98 -9.21 -1.02 -1.86
N VAL A 99 -10.52 -0.98 -1.83
CA VAL A 99 -11.32 -2.10 -1.31
C VAL A 99 -11.14 -3.32 -2.21
N ASP A 100 -11.18 -3.11 -3.53
CA ASP A 100 -11.08 -4.21 -4.50
C ASP A 100 -9.67 -4.81 -4.58
N SER A 101 -8.67 -4.14 -4.04
CA SER A 101 -7.30 -4.65 -4.05
C SER A 101 -7.14 -5.95 -3.29
N GLY A 102 -8.03 -6.22 -2.36
CA GLY A 102 -7.92 -7.42 -1.52
C GLY A 102 -6.84 -7.33 -0.45
N ALA A 103 -6.17 -6.20 -0.32
CA ALA A 103 -5.14 -6.05 0.70
C ALA A 103 -5.76 -6.10 2.10
N PRO A 104 -5.14 -6.83 3.03
CA PRO A 104 -5.66 -6.92 4.40
C PRO A 104 -5.56 -5.60 5.17
N THR A 105 -4.73 -4.68 4.70
CA THR A 105 -4.52 -3.39 5.36
C THR A 105 -4.62 -2.28 4.32
N ILE A 106 -5.24 -1.18 4.70
CA ILE A 106 -5.36 0.00 3.83
C ILE A 106 -4.78 1.18 4.58
N THR A 107 -3.88 1.92 3.92
CA THR A 107 -3.27 3.13 4.46
C THR A 107 -3.81 4.32 3.71
N LEU A 108 -4.42 5.24 4.43
CA LEU A 108 -5.01 6.44 3.83
C LEU A 108 -4.17 7.66 4.18
N VAL A 109 -3.99 8.54 3.19
CA VAL A 109 -3.35 9.83 3.39
C VAL A 109 -4.38 10.93 3.25
N ALA A 110 -4.35 11.88 4.18
CA ALA A 110 -5.15 13.09 4.11
C ALA A 110 -4.19 14.27 4.18
N LYS A 111 -4.31 15.16 3.21
CA LYS A 111 -3.43 16.34 3.17
C LYS A 111 -3.97 17.41 4.12
N SER A 112 -3.10 17.93 4.97
CA SER A 112 -3.46 18.95 5.95
C SER A 112 -2.70 20.25 5.78
N ASP A 113 -1.82 20.34 4.78
CA ASP A 113 -1.08 21.55 4.49
C ASP A 113 -2.01 22.61 3.90
N LEU A 114 -1.84 23.86 4.31
CA LEU A 114 -2.69 24.94 3.82
C LEU A 114 -2.61 25.12 2.30
N ARG A 115 -1.48 24.81 1.70
CA ARG A 115 -1.31 24.91 0.25
C ARG A 115 -2.14 23.87 -0.50
N ASP A 116 -2.46 22.76 0.15
CA ASP A 116 -3.25 21.69 -0.43
C ASP A 116 -4.71 21.74 0.00
N ARG A 117 -5.09 22.81 0.65
CA ARG A 117 -6.41 22.94 1.26
C ARG A 117 -7.56 22.69 0.29
N LYS A 118 -7.40 23.14 -0.94
CA LYS A 118 -8.44 22.99 -1.96
C LYS A 118 -8.64 21.54 -2.36
N SER A 119 -7.63 20.72 -2.23
CA SER A 119 -7.74 19.30 -2.59
C SER A 119 -8.19 18.44 -1.41
N VAL A 120 -8.25 18.99 -0.23
CA VAL A 120 -8.64 18.27 0.99
C VAL A 120 -10.13 18.42 1.29
N VAL A 121 -10.71 19.53 0.91
CA VAL A 121 -12.11 19.88 1.24
C VAL A 121 -13.13 19.04 0.50
#